data_a0852f8cba24d71d35275dadfa6551cb
#
_entry.id   a0852f8cba24d71d35275dadfa6551cb
#
_cell.length_a   1.000
_cell.length_b   1.000
_cell.length_c   1.000
_cell.angle_alpha   90.00
_cell.angle_beta   90.00
_cell.angle_gamma   90.00
#
_symmetry.space_group_name_H-M   'P 1'
#
loop_
_entity.id
_entity.type
_entity.pdbx_description
1 polymer ?
#
loop_
_entity_poly.entity_id
_entity_poly.type
_entity_poly.pdbx_seq_one_letter_code
_entity_poly.pdbx_strand_id
1 'polypeptide(L)'
;LSFPPGRSVTGVENPREKDVLSSRNAEVKPVIVSAVEGKPTYGGNLVVKPLIKGDQMTFLEIHYAAGVGAPLHAHTHESVAYVVSGKVKSTVGANEFIMGPGDVCRHPIGVLHGLEALEASVVVEIKSPAPDIAAFFAMREED
;
A
#
# COMPACT_ATOMS: atom_id res chain seq x y z
N LEU A 1 -10.67 7.43 -23.50
CA LEU A 1 -11.97 7.22 -22.89
C LEU A 1 -11.82 6.52 -21.57
N SER A 2 -12.32 7.10 -20.51
CA SER A 2 -12.23 6.45 -19.22
C SER A 2 -13.63 6.15 -18.67
N PHE A 3 -13.74 5.01 -17.98
CA PHE A 3 -14.99 4.55 -17.40
C PHE A 3 -14.87 4.54 -15.88
N PRO A 4 -15.96 4.79 -15.14
CA PRO A 4 -15.93 4.70 -13.70
C PRO A 4 -15.50 3.29 -13.24
N PRO A 5 -14.73 3.19 -12.14
CA PRO A 5 -14.36 1.89 -11.59
C PRO A 5 -15.57 1.04 -11.23
N GLY A 6 -15.47 -0.27 -11.40
CA GLY A 6 -16.52 -1.22 -11.06
C GLY A 6 -17.72 -1.20 -11.97
N ARG A 7 -17.66 -0.46 -13.07
CA ARG A 7 -18.79 -0.36 -14.00
C ARG A 7 -18.50 -1.11 -15.30
N SER A 8 -19.46 -1.93 -15.72
CA SER A 8 -19.37 -2.61 -17.00
C SER A 8 -19.59 -1.63 -18.14
N VAL A 9 -18.76 -1.72 -19.20
CA VAL A 9 -18.89 -0.90 -20.40
C VAL A 9 -20.03 -1.40 -21.29
N THR A 10 -20.50 -2.63 -21.09
CA THR A 10 -21.58 -3.22 -21.86
C THR A 10 -22.96 -2.95 -21.25
N GLY A 11 -23.01 -2.47 -20.01
CA GLY A 11 -24.25 -2.25 -19.30
C GLY A 11 -24.95 -3.52 -18.83
N VAL A 12 -24.31 -4.68 -18.91
CA VAL A 12 -24.92 -5.95 -18.52
C VAL A 12 -24.95 -6.11 -17.02
N GLU A 13 -23.78 -6.12 -16.40
CA GLU A 13 -23.62 -6.22 -14.95
C GLU A 13 -22.35 -5.49 -14.53
N ASN A 14 -22.33 -5.01 -13.28
CA ASN A 14 -21.08 -4.52 -12.72
C ASN A 14 -20.14 -5.71 -12.54
N PRO A 15 -18.87 -5.57 -12.91
CA PRO A 15 -17.90 -6.63 -12.67
C PRO A 15 -17.74 -6.85 -11.16
N ARG A 16 -17.40 -8.08 -10.79
CA ARG A 16 -16.98 -8.36 -9.41
C ARG A 16 -15.69 -7.60 -9.14
N GLU A 17 -15.36 -7.40 -7.86
CA GLU A 17 -14.17 -6.66 -7.46
C GLU A 17 -12.92 -7.10 -8.22
N LYS A 18 -12.70 -8.42 -8.35
CA LYS A 18 -11.55 -8.96 -9.08
C LYS A 18 -11.57 -8.71 -10.58
N ASP A 19 -12.74 -8.32 -11.13
CA ASP A 19 -12.91 -8.04 -12.55
C ASP A 19 -12.84 -6.54 -12.86
N VAL A 20 -12.54 -5.72 -11.88
CA VAL A 20 -12.35 -4.28 -12.07
C VAL A 20 -11.08 -4.06 -12.88
N LEU A 21 -11.19 -3.32 -13.98
CA LEU A 21 -10.09 -3.12 -14.92
C LEU A 21 -9.44 -1.75 -14.79
N SER A 22 -10.07 -0.81 -14.10
CA SER A 22 -9.51 0.52 -13.88
C SER A 22 -10.06 1.12 -12.60
N SER A 23 -9.33 2.07 -12.05
CA SER A 23 -9.68 2.74 -10.81
C SER A 23 -9.25 4.20 -10.91
N ARG A 24 -10.07 5.09 -10.36
CA ARG A 24 -9.73 6.51 -10.26
C ARG A 24 -9.31 6.80 -8.83
N ASN A 25 -8.10 7.27 -8.68
CA ASN A 25 -7.53 7.55 -7.35
C ASN A 25 -8.45 8.42 -6.49
N ALA A 26 -9.01 9.50 -7.08
CA ALA A 26 -9.87 10.43 -6.36
C ALA A 26 -11.17 9.79 -5.84
N GLU A 27 -11.58 8.67 -6.42
CA GLU A 27 -12.82 7.97 -6.04
C GLU A 27 -12.57 6.81 -5.06
N VAL A 28 -11.31 6.45 -4.84
CA VAL A 28 -10.98 5.37 -3.91
C VAL A 28 -11.00 5.91 -2.50
N LYS A 29 -11.81 5.27 -1.66
CA LYS A 29 -11.94 5.65 -0.26
C LYS A 29 -10.73 5.15 0.52
N PRO A 30 -9.99 6.03 1.21
CA PRO A 30 -8.84 5.58 1.98
C PRO A 30 -9.25 4.82 3.23
N VAL A 31 -8.37 3.94 3.69
CA VAL A 31 -8.47 3.30 5.00
C VAL A 31 -7.34 3.80 5.89
N ILE A 32 -7.62 3.90 7.18
CA ILE A 32 -6.66 4.30 8.19
C ILE A 32 -6.07 3.04 8.80
N VAL A 33 -4.75 2.93 8.79
CA VAL A 33 -4.03 1.74 9.25
C VAL A 33 -3.25 2.09 10.52
N SER A 34 -3.54 1.39 11.60
CA SER A 34 -2.93 1.62 12.92
C SER A 34 -1.92 0.55 13.32
N ALA A 35 -1.89 -0.58 12.62
CA ALA A 35 -0.92 -1.64 12.88
C ALA A 35 -0.71 -2.46 11.61
N VAL A 36 0.49 -3.04 11.49
CA VAL A 36 0.87 -3.92 10.39
C VAL A 36 1.41 -5.21 10.98
N GLU A 37 0.82 -6.35 10.61
CA GLU A 37 1.15 -7.67 11.18
C GLU A 37 1.11 -7.65 12.71
N GLY A 38 0.09 -7.00 13.28
CA GLY A 38 -0.10 -6.90 14.71
C GLY A 38 0.81 -5.91 15.42
N LYS A 39 1.70 -5.22 14.72
CA LYS A 39 2.65 -4.26 15.29
C LYS A 39 2.18 -2.83 15.04
N PRO A 40 1.96 -2.04 16.11
CA PRO A 40 1.45 -0.67 15.95
C PRO A 40 2.38 0.21 15.12
N THR A 41 1.78 1.04 14.26
CA THR A 41 2.51 2.13 13.62
C THR A 41 2.91 3.15 14.68
N TYR A 42 3.91 3.96 14.37
CA TYR A 42 4.36 5.01 15.29
C TYR A 42 4.37 6.37 14.58
N GLY A 43 4.27 7.44 15.38
CA GLY A 43 4.22 8.80 14.86
C GLY A 43 2.87 9.19 14.23
N GLY A 44 1.94 8.25 14.14
CA GLY A 44 0.63 8.40 13.53
C GLY A 44 0.22 7.14 12.78
N ASN A 45 -0.86 7.25 12.04
CA ASN A 45 -1.39 6.14 11.24
C ASN A 45 -0.95 6.26 9.79
N LEU A 46 -0.95 5.14 9.08
CA LEU A 46 -0.85 5.16 7.61
C LEU A 46 -2.23 5.46 7.03
N VAL A 47 -2.25 6.15 5.90
CA VAL A 47 -3.48 6.35 5.13
C VAL A 47 -3.28 5.60 3.82
N VAL A 48 -4.08 4.57 3.59
CA VAL A 48 -3.89 3.63 2.49
C VAL A 48 -5.07 3.68 1.54
N LYS A 49 -4.79 3.85 0.25
CA LYS A 49 -5.78 3.70 -0.81
C LYS A 49 -5.52 2.38 -1.55
N PRO A 50 -6.41 1.37 -1.39
CA PRO A 50 -6.30 0.15 -2.19
C PRO A 50 -6.82 0.45 -3.59
N LEU A 51 -5.92 0.78 -4.51
CA LEU A 51 -6.31 1.30 -5.83
C LEU A 51 -6.89 0.24 -6.74
N ILE A 52 -6.25 -0.92 -6.82
CA ILE A 52 -6.74 -1.98 -7.68
C ILE A 52 -6.14 -3.32 -7.24
N LYS A 53 -6.90 -4.38 -7.46
CA LYS A 53 -6.48 -5.74 -7.19
C LYS A 53 -6.60 -6.58 -8.46
N GLY A 54 -5.51 -7.22 -8.86
CA GLY A 54 -5.50 -8.21 -9.93
C GLY A 54 -5.60 -9.62 -9.39
N ASP A 55 -5.44 -10.60 -10.27
CA ASP A 55 -5.44 -12.01 -9.86
C ASP A 55 -4.19 -12.36 -9.06
N GLN A 56 -3.06 -11.75 -9.42
CA GLN A 56 -1.75 -12.09 -8.86
C GLN A 56 -1.15 -11.00 -8.00
N MET A 57 -1.75 -9.80 -7.96
CA MET A 57 -1.15 -8.67 -7.27
C MET A 57 -2.18 -7.69 -6.75
N THR A 58 -1.78 -6.94 -5.73
CA THR A 58 -2.57 -5.85 -5.16
C THR A 58 -1.74 -4.58 -5.22
N PHE A 59 -2.35 -3.48 -5.63
CA PHE A 59 -1.71 -2.18 -5.78
C PHE A 59 -2.25 -1.22 -4.72
N LEU A 60 -1.36 -0.74 -3.84
CA LEU A 60 -1.71 0.17 -2.75
C LEU A 60 -0.96 1.48 -2.91
N GLU A 61 -1.64 2.59 -2.61
CA GLU A 61 -1.00 3.88 -2.44
C GLU A 61 -1.03 4.24 -0.95
N ILE A 62 0.13 4.47 -0.36
CA ILE A 62 0.26 4.69 1.08
C ILE A 62 0.80 6.09 1.33
N HIS A 63 0.08 6.85 2.15
CA HIS A 63 0.44 8.20 2.56
C HIS A 63 0.98 8.18 3.99
N TYR A 64 2.14 8.78 4.17
CA TYR A 64 2.82 8.91 5.44
C TYR A 64 2.97 10.39 5.76
N ALA A 65 2.51 10.83 6.93
CA ALA A 65 2.94 12.13 7.45
C ALA A 65 4.40 12.02 7.92
N ALA A 66 5.09 13.15 8.02
CA ALA A 66 6.47 13.16 8.52
C ALA A 66 6.55 12.51 9.90
N GLY A 67 7.51 11.61 10.08
CA GLY A 67 7.73 10.90 11.35
C GLY A 67 6.88 9.65 11.53
N VAL A 68 5.93 9.39 10.64
CA VAL A 68 5.12 8.18 10.70
C VAL A 68 5.89 7.01 10.13
N GLY A 69 5.80 5.87 10.79
CA GLY A 69 6.46 4.68 10.31
C GLY A 69 5.75 3.41 10.71
N ALA A 70 6.14 2.33 10.02
CA ALA A 70 5.79 0.97 10.35
C ALA A 70 7.02 0.27 10.90
N PRO A 71 6.95 -0.32 12.10
CA PRO A 71 8.10 -1.03 12.67
C PRO A 71 8.39 -2.31 11.89
N LEU A 72 9.52 -2.94 12.19
CA LEU A 72 9.91 -4.18 11.51
C LEU A 72 8.83 -5.24 11.61
N HIS A 73 8.45 -5.78 10.47
CA HIS A 73 7.46 -6.83 10.33
C HIS A 73 7.78 -7.66 9.07
N ALA A 74 7.17 -8.82 8.97
CA ALA A 74 7.33 -9.68 7.80
C ALA A 74 5.97 -10.15 7.32
N HIS A 75 5.86 -10.37 6.01
CA HIS A 75 4.64 -10.85 5.38
C HIS A 75 4.83 -12.20 4.73
N THR A 76 3.72 -12.87 4.41
CA THR A 76 3.71 -14.10 3.61
C THR A 76 3.60 -13.82 2.11
N HIS A 77 3.67 -12.55 1.73
CA HIS A 77 3.71 -12.09 0.34
C HIS A 77 4.96 -11.23 0.11
N GLU A 78 5.31 -11.07 -1.15
CA GLU A 78 6.37 -10.16 -1.58
C GLU A 78 5.80 -8.79 -1.86
N SER A 79 6.58 -7.72 -1.62
CA SER A 79 6.19 -6.36 -2.02
C SER A 79 7.33 -5.68 -2.74
N VAL A 80 6.95 -4.78 -3.64
CA VAL A 80 7.86 -3.79 -4.22
C VAL A 80 7.30 -2.43 -3.85
N ALA A 81 8.15 -1.56 -3.28
CA ALA A 81 7.76 -0.22 -2.83
C ALA A 81 8.45 0.83 -3.70
N TYR A 82 7.67 1.75 -4.24
CA TYR A 82 8.12 2.83 -5.11
C TYR A 82 7.76 4.17 -4.46
N VAL A 83 8.75 5.05 -4.28
CA VAL A 83 8.52 6.37 -3.69
C VAL A 83 8.03 7.31 -4.79
N VAL A 84 6.82 7.83 -4.64
CA VAL A 84 6.25 8.82 -5.56
C VAL A 84 6.73 10.22 -5.19
N SER A 85 6.70 10.54 -3.89
CA SER A 85 7.12 11.85 -3.38
C SER A 85 7.59 11.70 -1.94
N GLY A 86 8.36 12.68 -1.50
CA GLY A 86 8.88 12.70 -0.13
C GLY A 86 10.22 12.01 0.02
N LYS A 87 10.50 11.56 1.24
CA LYS A 87 11.77 10.94 1.60
C LYS A 87 11.54 9.95 2.73
N VAL A 88 11.99 8.73 2.54
CA VAL A 88 11.76 7.65 3.50
C VAL A 88 13.06 6.92 3.82
N LYS A 89 13.10 6.34 5.02
CA LYS A 89 14.12 5.39 5.42
C LYS A 89 13.49 4.01 5.39
N SER A 90 13.98 3.14 4.51
CA SER A 90 13.55 1.76 4.39
C SER A 90 14.57 0.83 5.01
N THR A 91 14.10 -0.12 5.82
CA THR A 91 14.92 -1.18 6.38
C THR A 91 14.44 -2.50 5.83
N VAL A 92 15.35 -3.28 5.25
CA VAL A 92 15.03 -4.62 4.72
C VAL A 92 16.13 -5.57 5.22
N GLY A 93 15.77 -6.46 6.13
CA GLY A 93 16.74 -7.30 6.82
C GLY A 93 17.78 -6.44 7.55
N ALA A 94 19.04 -6.65 7.23
CA ALA A 94 20.16 -5.88 7.82
C ALA A 94 20.49 -4.61 7.03
N ASN A 95 19.78 -4.32 5.93
CA ASN A 95 20.07 -3.20 5.05
C ASN A 95 19.16 -2.02 5.34
N GLU A 96 19.70 -0.83 5.20
CA GLU A 96 18.99 0.42 5.41
C GLU A 96 19.22 1.33 4.20
N PHE A 97 18.14 1.92 3.69
CA PHE A 97 18.19 2.78 2.50
C PHE A 97 17.46 4.09 2.78
N ILE A 98 18.05 5.20 2.35
CA ILE A 98 17.34 6.48 2.27
C ILE A 98 16.85 6.59 0.83
N MET A 99 15.54 6.72 0.64
CA MET A 99 14.91 6.70 -0.68
C MET A 99 14.12 7.97 -0.91
N GLY A 100 14.24 8.52 -2.11
CA GLY A 100 13.50 9.67 -2.60
C GLY A 100 12.65 9.32 -3.82
N PRO A 101 12.01 10.33 -4.43
CA PRO A 101 11.11 10.09 -5.58
C PRO A 101 11.78 9.30 -6.70
N GLY A 102 11.10 8.27 -7.17
CA GLY A 102 11.60 7.38 -8.20
C GLY A 102 12.40 6.19 -7.72
N ASP A 103 12.77 6.16 -6.44
CA ASP A 103 13.52 5.03 -5.89
C ASP A 103 12.59 3.88 -5.53
N VAL A 104 13.12 2.66 -5.59
CA VAL A 104 12.34 1.44 -5.39
C VAL A 104 13.13 0.45 -4.54
N CYS A 105 12.44 -0.30 -3.69
CA CYS A 105 13.03 -1.42 -2.99
C CYS A 105 12.07 -2.62 -2.98
N ARG A 106 12.62 -3.80 -2.65
CA ARG A 106 11.86 -5.04 -2.59
C ARG A 106 11.83 -5.57 -1.17
N HIS A 107 10.66 -6.03 -0.75
CA HIS A 107 10.46 -6.71 0.53
C HIS A 107 10.22 -8.19 0.25
N PRO A 108 11.25 -9.06 0.38
CA PRO A 108 11.06 -10.48 0.14
C PRO A 108 10.14 -11.12 1.18
N ILE A 109 9.50 -12.22 0.81
CA ILE A 109 8.66 -13.00 1.71
C ILE A 109 9.47 -13.39 2.95
N GLY A 110 8.89 -13.17 4.14
CA GLY A 110 9.45 -13.61 5.40
C GLY A 110 10.64 -12.79 5.90
N VAL A 111 11.08 -11.77 5.16
CA VAL A 111 12.18 -10.91 5.58
C VAL A 111 11.63 -9.70 6.33
N LEU A 112 12.16 -9.45 7.53
CA LEU A 112 11.75 -8.28 8.32
C LEU A 112 12.07 -7.00 7.58
N HIS A 113 11.08 -6.11 7.49
CA HIS A 113 11.25 -4.81 6.87
C HIS A 113 10.40 -3.77 7.60
N GLY A 114 10.76 -2.52 7.44
CA GLY A 114 10.03 -1.38 8.00
C GLY A 114 10.31 -0.14 7.19
N LEU A 115 9.53 0.91 7.44
CA LEU A 115 9.67 2.17 6.74
C LEU A 115 9.30 3.32 7.65
N GLU A 116 10.10 4.37 7.61
CA GLU A 116 9.81 5.61 8.33
C GLU A 116 9.89 6.78 7.36
N ALA A 117 8.86 7.63 7.39
CA ALA A 117 8.84 8.83 6.58
C ALA A 117 9.67 9.92 7.25
N LEU A 118 10.72 10.38 6.58
CA LEU A 118 11.55 11.49 7.04
C LEU A 118 10.90 12.84 6.76
N GLU A 119 10.04 12.89 5.76
CA GLU A 119 9.13 13.99 5.46
C GLU A 119 7.84 13.39 4.93
N ALA A 120 6.79 14.21 4.76
CA ALA A 120 5.53 13.73 4.22
C ALA A 120 5.77 13.02 2.88
N SER A 121 5.28 11.80 2.74
CA SER A 121 5.65 10.93 1.63
C SER A 121 4.45 10.15 1.09
N VAL A 122 4.52 9.86 -0.20
CA VAL A 122 3.59 8.96 -0.88
C VAL A 122 4.39 7.80 -1.45
N VAL A 123 4.02 6.59 -1.07
CA VAL A 123 4.69 5.36 -1.50
C VAL A 123 3.64 4.44 -2.13
N VAL A 124 3.98 3.88 -3.28
CA VAL A 124 3.15 2.86 -3.92
C VAL A 124 3.76 1.50 -3.60
N GLU A 125 2.92 0.56 -3.19
CA GLU A 125 3.34 -0.82 -2.98
C GLU A 125 2.53 -1.76 -3.84
N ILE A 126 3.23 -2.69 -4.49
CA ILE A 126 2.65 -3.79 -5.24
C ILE A 126 2.97 -5.06 -4.47
N LYS A 127 1.95 -5.85 -4.14
CA LYS A 127 2.07 -7.07 -3.35
C LYS A 127 1.62 -8.28 -4.15
N SER A 128 2.40 -9.37 -4.07
CA SER A 128 2.11 -10.61 -4.78
C SER A 128 2.57 -11.83 -3.97
N PRO A 129 1.79 -12.94 -3.92
CA PRO A 129 0.44 -13.06 -4.47
C PRO A 129 -0.51 -12.06 -3.82
N ALA A 130 -1.62 -11.75 -4.49
CA ALA A 130 -2.54 -10.71 -4.04
C ALA A 130 -3.10 -11.04 -2.64
N PRO A 131 -2.70 -10.32 -1.59
CA PRO A 131 -3.20 -10.60 -0.25
C PRO A 131 -4.53 -9.91 0.02
N ASP A 132 -5.27 -10.44 0.98
CA ASP A 132 -6.34 -9.70 1.62
C ASP A 132 -5.67 -8.74 2.61
N ILE A 133 -5.79 -7.43 2.36
CA ILE A 133 -5.11 -6.45 3.20
C ILE A 133 -5.61 -6.43 4.64
N ALA A 134 -6.87 -6.84 4.88
CA ALA A 134 -7.41 -6.97 6.22
C ALA A 134 -6.73 -8.08 7.03
N ALA A 135 -6.03 -8.99 6.37
CA ALA A 135 -5.30 -10.06 7.06
C ALA A 135 -4.06 -9.56 7.80
N PHE A 136 -3.47 -8.43 7.36
CA PHE A 136 -2.25 -7.92 7.97
C PHE A 136 -2.31 -6.44 8.40
N PHE A 137 -3.31 -5.68 7.95
CA PHE A 137 -3.55 -4.31 8.41
C PHE A 137 -4.65 -4.27 9.46
N ALA A 138 -4.38 -3.65 10.60
CA ALA A 138 -5.44 -3.18 11.49
C ALA A 138 -5.94 -1.86 10.90
N MET A 139 -7.14 -1.88 10.32
CA MET A 139 -7.63 -0.76 9.54
C MET A 139 -9.08 -0.44 9.82
N ARG A 140 -9.43 0.83 9.58
CA ARG A 140 -10.80 1.33 9.60
C ARG A 140 -11.01 2.29 8.45
N GLU A 141 -12.26 2.49 8.06
CA GLU A 141 -12.56 3.50 7.06
C GLU A 141 -12.37 4.88 7.64
N GLU A 142 -11.95 5.81 6.79
CA GLU A 142 -11.87 7.22 7.15
C GLU A 142 -13.29 7.79 7.25
N ASP A 143 -13.55 8.55 8.32
CA ASP A 143 -14.85 9.18 8.58
C ASP A 143 -15.15 10.37 7.64
#